data_af1370df9f5c8ce507ef15df5f8cd157
#
_entry.id   af1370df9f5c8ce507ef15df5f8cd157
#
_cell.length_a   1.000
_cell.length_b   1.000
_cell.length_c   1.000
_cell.angle_alpha   90.00
_cell.angle_beta   90.00
_cell.angle_gamma   90.00
#
_symmetry.space_group_name_H-M   'P 1'
#
loop_
_entity.id
_entity.type
_entity.pdbx_description
1 polymer ?
#
loop_
_entity_poly.entity_id
_entity_poly.type
_entity_poly.pdbx_seq_one_letter_code
_entity_poly.pdbx_strand_id
1 'polypeptide(L)'
;VGSSVVNALSTYMDVEISRDGYIHHDRYERGVPVVELENGLLPKIGKTKKTGTKVNFLPDPEIFEKTRFKEDEVKSRMHETAYLNPELTIIYEDRRGEETEHIVYHEPEGIKGFVKDLNKSTEVLHDVVYFKGETEGITVEAAFQYTNEFHENILGFCNNIFNAEGGTHITGFKTVFTTVINAYARELGILKDKDANFTGADVRNGMTAVVSIKHPDPRFEGQTKTKLDNQDASRATAKVTGDEI
;
A
#
# COMPACT_ATOMS: atom_id res chain seq x y z
N VAL A 1 -4.41 -13.39 -11.24
CA VAL A 1 -4.78 -12.60 -12.45
C VAL A 1 -3.65 -11.66 -12.85
N GLY A 2 -3.04 -10.87 -11.93
CA GLY A 2 -2.04 -9.85 -12.28
C GLY A 2 -0.83 -10.39 -13.05
N SER A 3 -0.16 -11.42 -12.56
CA SER A 3 0.99 -12.03 -13.24
C SER A 3 0.63 -12.64 -14.60
N SER A 4 -0.56 -13.23 -14.72
CA SER A 4 -1.05 -13.76 -16.00
C SER A 4 -1.30 -12.66 -17.04
N VAL A 5 -1.80 -11.50 -16.59
CA VAL A 5 -2.00 -10.33 -17.46
C VAL A 5 -0.66 -9.75 -17.89
N VAL A 6 0.30 -9.58 -16.99
CA VAL A 6 1.65 -9.11 -17.34
C VAL A 6 2.29 -10.04 -18.35
N ASN A 7 2.16 -11.37 -18.17
CA ASN A 7 2.66 -12.37 -19.12
C ASN A 7 2.03 -12.20 -20.51
N ALA A 8 0.70 -12.13 -20.58
CA ALA A 8 -0.02 -11.98 -21.84
C ALA A 8 0.29 -10.67 -22.59
N LEU A 9 0.63 -9.60 -21.85
CA LEU A 9 0.96 -8.28 -22.38
C LEU A 9 2.46 -8.04 -22.59
N SER A 10 3.28 -9.09 -22.49
CA SER A 10 4.73 -9.02 -22.67
C SER A 10 5.16 -9.77 -23.92
N THR A 11 6.15 -9.23 -24.62
CA THR A 11 6.82 -9.93 -25.74
C THR A 11 7.40 -11.25 -25.25
N TYR A 12 8.00 -11.25 -24.05
CA TYR A 12 8.43 -12.46 -23.36
C TYR A 12 8.36 -12.28 -21.85
N MET A 13 8.29 -13.39 -21.13
CA MET A 13 8.50 -13.48 -19.69
C MET A 13 9.35 -14.70 -19.38
N ASP A 14 10.50 -14.48 -18.75
CA ASP A 14 11.36 -15.53 -18.18
C ASP A 14 11.16 -15.62 -16.68
N VAL A 15 11.03 -16.83 -16.17
CA VAL A 15 10.88 -17.10 -14.74
C VAL A 15 11.94 -18.11 -14.30
N GLU A 16 12.80 -17.71 -13.36
CA GLU A 16 13.74 -18.60 -12.69
C GLU A 16 13.28 -18.83 -11.25
N ILE A 17 13.09 -20.07 -10.86
CA ILE A 17 12.66 -20.46 -9.53
C ILE A 17 13.78 -21.27 -8.86
N SER A 18 14.38 -20.68 -7.84
CA SER A 18 15.41 -21.31 -7.00
C SER A 18 14.73 -22.04 -5.85
N ARG A 19 14.68 -23.37 -5.92
CA ARG A 19 14.03 -24.22 -4.94
C ARG A 19 14.62 -25.64 -4.94
N ASP A 20 14.66 -26.29 -3.79
CA ASP A 20 15.07 -27.68 -3.60
C ASP A 20 16.46 -27.99 -4.18
N GLY A 21 17.40 -27.03 -4.06
CA GLY A 21 18.79 -27.17 -4.50
C GLY A 21 19.01 -26.88 -5.98
N TYR A 22 17.98 -26.50 -6.74
CA TYR A 22 18.06 -26.26 -8.19
C TYR A 22 17.41 -24.95 -8.59
N ILE A 23 17.82 -24.45 -9.76
CA ILE A 23 17.16 -23.35 -10.47
C ILE A 23 16.32 -23.98 -11.56
N HIS A 24 15.01 -23.82 -11.47
CA HIS A 24 14.06 -24.22 -12.49
C HIS A 24 13.76 -23.03 -13.39
N HIS A 25 13.59 -23.27 -14.69
CA HIS A 25 13.36 -22.22 -15.68
C HIS A 25 12.07 -22.43 -16.44
N ASP A 26 11.32 -21.36 -16.61
CA ASP A 26 10.14 -21.29 -17.48
C ASP A 26 10.24 -20.03 -18.36
N ARG A 27 9.62 -20.09 -19.54
CA ARG A 27 9.58 -18.98 -20.47
C ARG A 27 8.26 -18.95 -21.22
N TYR A 28 7.77 -17.77 -21.40
CA TYR A 28 6.57 -17.48 -22.15
C TYR A 28 6.89 -16.44 -23.22
N GLU A 29 6.21 -16.55 -24.37
CA GLU A 29 6.20 -15.53 -25.42
C GLU A 29 4.75 -15.12 -25.69
N ARG A 30 4.42 -13.86 -25.43
CA ARG A 30 3.03 -13.33 -25.51
C ARG A 30 2.02 -14.22 -24.79
N GLY A 31 2.38 -14.66 -23.58
CA GLY A 31 1.55 -15.51 -22.75
C GLY A 31 1.56 -17.01 -23.08
N VAL A 32 2.21 -17.42 -24.16
CA VAL A 32 2.30 -18.83 -24.57
C VAL A 32 3.57 -19.47 -24.02
N PRO A 33 3.48 -20.59 -23.27
CA PRO A 33 4.65 -21.30 -22.77
C PRO A 33 5.47 -21.87 -23.95
N VAL A 34 6.81 -21.68 -23.90
CA VAL A 34 7.74 -22.13 -24.95
C VAL A 34 8.81 -23.09 -24.43
N VAL A 35 8.86 -23.34 -23.12
CA VAL A 35 9.77 -24.32 -22.51
C VAL A 35 9.15 -25.70 -22.55
N GLU A 36 9.91 -26.68 -23.06
CA GLU A 36 9.51 -28.08 -23.01
C GLU A 36 9.72 -28.66 -21.60
N LEU A 37 8.72 -29.38 -21.12
CA LEU A 37 8.77 -30.00 -19.80
C LEU A 37 9.56 -31.33 -19.87
N GLU A 38 10.48 -31.53 -18.93
CA GLU A 38 11.18 -32.79 -18.74
C GLU A 38 10.40 -33.70 -17.78
N ASN A 39 9.78 -34.75 -18.29
CA ASN A 39 8.88 -35.64 -17.50
C ASN A 39 7.75 -34.89 -16.75
N GLY A 40 7.18 -33.87 -17.37
CA GLY A 40 6.12 -33.04 -16.80
C GLY A 40 6.61 -31.99 -15.77
N LEU A 41 7.91 -31.79 -15.64
CA LEU A 41 8.54 -30.81 -14.75
C LEU A 41 9.33 -29.77 -15.54
N LEU A 42 9.45 -28.59 -14.96
CA LEU A 42 10.31 -27.54 -15.54
C LEU A 42 11.78 -27.98 -15.54
N PRO A 43 12.55 -27.66 -16.59
CA PRO A 43 13.96 -28.01 -16.69
C PRO A 43 14.80 -27.35 -15.58
N LYS A 44 15.83 -28.06 -15.13
CA LYS A 44 16.81 -27.59 -14.15
C LYS A 44 18.01 -27.01 -14.88
N ILE A 45 18.16 -25.69 -14.83
CA ILE A 45 19.26 -24.99 -15.51
C ILE A 45 20.51 -24.79 -14.66
N GLY A 46 20.45 -25.10 -13.36
CA GLY A 46 21.60 -24.97 -12.46
C GLY A 46 21.34 -25.47 -11.05
N LYS A 47 22.39 -25.52 -10.22
CA LYS A 47 22.29 -25.80 -8.78
C LYS A 47 22.35 -24.50 -7.99
N THR A 48 21.63 -24.43 -6.87
CA THR A 48 21.64 -23.27 -5.97
C THR A 48 21.44 -23.70 -4.52
N LYS A 49 21.98 -22.90 -3.60
CA LYS A 49 21.66 -23.01 -2.15
C LYS A 49 20.65 -21.96 -1.71
N LYS A 50 20.26 -21.05 -2.62
CA LYS A 50 19.30 -19.97 -2.34
C LYS A 50 17.89 -20.43 -2.67
N THR A 51 16.91 -19.77 -2.07
CA THR A 51 15.50 -19.85 -2.44
C THR A 51 15.04 -18.49 -2.97
N GLY A 52 14.11 -18.48 -3.91
CA GLY A 52 13.57 -17.25 -4.46
C GLY A 52 13.09 -17.39 -5.89
N THR A 53 12.50 -16.31 -6.40
CA THR A 53 11.98 -16.23 -7.77
C THR A 53 12.53 -15.00 -8.45
N LYS A 54 12.98 -15.15 -9.69
CA LYS A 54 13.37 -14.05 -10.57
C LYS A 54 12.40 -14.04 -11.75
N VAL A 55 11.80 -12.89 -12.00
CA VAL A 55 10.92 -12.66 -13.16
C VAL A 55 11.54 -11.57 -14.00
N ASN A 56 11.72 -11.84 -15.29
CA ASN A 56 12.18 -10.88 -16.27
C ASN A 56 11.16 -10.82 -17.40
N PHE A 57 10.70 -9.62 -17.76
CA PHE A 57 9.71 -9.46 -18.82
C PHE A 57 9.92 -8.17 -19.61
N LEU A 58 9.46 -8.17 -20.83
CA LEU A 58 9.50 -7.02 -21.72
C LEU A 58 8.07 -6.68 -22.17
N PRO A 59 7.54 -5.50 -21.82
CA PRO A 59 6.24 -5.05 -22.32
C PRO A 59 6.20 -5.08 -23.86
N ASP A 60 5.07 -5.54 -24.44
CA ASP A 60 4.96 -5.71 -25.87
C ASP A 60 4.70 -4.36 -26.58
N PRO A 61 5.61 -3.90 -27.48
CA PRO A 61 5.44 -2.65 -28.21
C PRO A 61 4.30 -2.69 -29.25
N GLU A 62 3.77 -3.86 -29.59
CA GLU A 62 2.57 -3.97 -30.42
C GLU A 62 1.29 -3.64 -29.64
N ILE A 63 1.35 -3.71 -28.29
CA ILE A 63 0.22 -3.42 -27.40
C ILE A 63 0.38 -2.04 -26.76
N PHE A 64 1.59 -1.70 -26.33
CA PHE A 64 1.87 -0.45 -25.62
C PHE A 64 2.60 0.55 -26.49
N GLU A 65 2.07 1.74 -26.64
CA GLU A 65 2.76 2.85 -27.34
C GLU A 65 4.08 3.26 -26.64
N LYS A 66 4.15 3.08 -25.32
CA LYS A 66 5.32 3.37 -24.49
C LYS A 66 5.63 2.19 -23.59
N THR A 67 6.78 1.58 -23.80
CA THR A 67 7.26 0.43 -23.02
C THR A 67 8.29 0.78 -21.95
N ARG A 68 8.68 2.06 -21.86
CA ARG A 68 9.61 2.54 -20.83
C ARG A 68 8.84 2.91 -19.57
N PHE A 69 9.19 2.24 -18.46
CA PHE A 69 8.64 2.55 -17.14
C PHE A 69 9.06 3.96 -16.70
N LYS A 70 8.12 4.68 -16.11
CA LYS A 70 8.39 5.96 -15.49
C LYS A 70 9.04 5.74 -14.12
N GLU A 71 10.20 6.28 -13.97
CA GLU A 71 11.06 6.10 -12.80
C GLU A 71 10.36 6.54 -11.51
N ASP A 72 9.82 7.75 -11.49
CA ASP A 72 9.17 8.32 -10.31
C ASP A 72 7.96 7.48 -9.84
N GLU A 73 7.18 6.94 -10.78
CA GLU A 73 6.03 6.09 -10.46
C GLU A 73 6.47 4.76 -9.82
N VAL A 74 7.56 4.16 -10.35
CA VAL A 74 8.11 2.92 -9.81
C VAL A 74 8.70 3.14 -8.42
N LYS A 75 9.53 4.18 -8.26
CA LYS A 75 10.15 4.55 -6.98
C LYS A 75 9.10 4.84 -5.91
N SER A 76 8.11 5.67 -6.23
CA SER A 76 7.02 6.02 -5.32
C SER A 76 6.28 4.76 -4.86
N ARG A 77 5.93 3.87 -5.79
CA ARG A 77 5.23 2.63 -5.45
C ARG A 77 6.05 1.66 -4.61
N MET A 78 7.36 1.55 -4.87
CA MET A 78 8.28 0.74 -4.06
C MET A 78 8.41 1.30 -2.65
N HIS A 79 8.53 2.62 -2.49
CA HIS A 79 8.63 3.28 -1.20
C HIS A 79 7.35 3.13 -0.37
N GLU A 80 6.18 3.39 -0.97
CA GLU A 80 4.88 3.11 -0.33
C GLU A 80 4.77 1.65 0.14
N THR A 81 5.20 0.70 -0.69
CA THR A 81 5.16 -0.71 -0.33
C THR A 81 6.06 -1.03 0.86
N ALA A 82 7.22 -0.39 0.97
CA ALA A 82 8.12 -0.54 2.12
C ALA A 82 7.48 0.00 3.41
N TYR A 83 6.84 1.18 3.38
CA TYR A 83 6.10 1.72 4.53
C TYR A 83 4.95 0.82 4.99
N LEU A 84 4.25 0.19 4.05
CA LEU A 84 3.14 -0.72 4.36
C LEU A 84 3.59 -2.11 4.84
N ASN A 85 4.88 -2.43 4.72
CA ASN A 85 5.48 -3.69 5.11
C ASN A 85 6.84 -3.45 5.77
N PRO A 86 6.89 -3.11 7.05
CA PRO A 86 8.12 -2.67 7.76
C PRO A 86 9.28 -3.67 7.74
N GLU A 87 8.98 -4.96 7.60
CA GLU A 87 9.97 -6.04 7.56
C GLU A 87 10.57 -6.26 6.16
N LEU A 88 9.98 -5.63 5.13
CA LEU A 88 10.39 -5.80 3.74
C LEU A 88 11.53 -4.84 3.39
N THR A 89 12.54 -5.37 2.74
CA THR A 89 13.58 -4.57 2.08
C THR A 89 13.37 -4.64 0.57
N ILE A 90 13.20 -3.49 -0.06
CA ILE A 90 13.03 -3.37 -1.51
C ILE A 90 14.25 -2.67 -2.10
N ILE A 91 14.86 -3.29 -3.09
CA ILE A 91 16.00 -2.73 -3.81
C ILE A 91 15.52 -2.29 -5.20
N TYR A 92 15.69 -1.02 -5.50
CA TYR A 92 15.49 -0.45 -6.82
C TYR A 92 16.82 -0.27 -7.52
N GLU A 93 16.92 -0.76 -8.74
CA GLU A 93 18.08 -0.49 -9.63
C GLU A 93 17.59 -0.02 -10.99
N ASP A 94 18.05 1.14 -11.43
CA ASP A 94 17.89 1.62 -12.80
C ASP A 94 19.24 1.60 -13.53
N ARG A 95 19.31 0.77 -14.57
CA ARG A 95 20.52 0.54 -15.37
C ARG A 95 20.43 1.17 -16.76
N ARG A 96 19.48 2.09 -16.98
CA ARG A 96 19.23 2.73 -18.28
C ARG A 96 20.14 3.92 -18.57
N GLY A 97 20.76 4.49 -17.54
CA GLY A 97 21.73 5.57 -17.63
C GLY A 97 23.18 5.08 -17.79
N GLU A 98 24.13 6.01 -17.83
CA GLU A 98 25.57 5.72 -17.83
C GLU A 98 25.99 5.08 -16.50
N GLU A 99 25.41 5.52 -15.40
CA GLU A 99 25.58 4.95 -14.06
C GLU A 99 24.32 4.25 -13.61
N THR A 100 24.48 3.13 -12.88
CA THR A 100 23.36 2.43 -12.26
C THR A 100 22.88 3.22 -11.03
N GLU A 101 21.65 3.65 -11.05
CA GLU A 101 21.03 4.17 -9.83
C GLU A 101 20.62 2.99 -8.93
N HIS A 102 20.97 3.08 -7.65
CA HIS A 102 20.69 2.05 -6.65
C HIS A 102 20.06 2.69 -5.40
N ILE A 103 18.83 2.28 -5.06
CA ILE A 103 18.11 2.77 -3.88
C ILE A 103 17.64 1.55 -3.08
N VAL A 104 17.79 1.62 -1.76
CA VAL A 104 17.26 0.63 -0.82
C VAL A 104 16.16 1.27 0.00
N TYR A 105 14.95 0.73 -0.09
CA TYR A 105 13.82 1.09 0.75
C TYR A 105 13.64 0.06 1.86
N HIS A 106 13.77 0.50 3.10
CA HIS A 106 13.51 -0.28 4.30
C HIS A 106 12.95 0.66 5.36
N GLU A 107 11.70 0.48 5.73
CA GLU A 107 10.94 1.42 6.54
C GLU A 107 10.42 0.78 7.84
N PRO A 108 11.30 0.55 8.84
CA PRO A 108 10.94 -0.17 10.06
C PRO A 108 9.90 0.57 10.93
N GLU A 109 9.74 1.88 10.75
CA GLU A 109 8.68 2.64 11.42
C GLU A 109 7.30 2.47 10.76
N GLY A 110 7.22 1.80 9.61
CA GLY A 110 5.96 1.52 8.92
C GLY A 110 5.19 2.78 8.55
N ILE A 111 3.86 2.75 8.68
CA ILE A 111 3.01 3.90 8.32
C ILE A 111 3.24 5.12 9.20
N LYS A 112 3.85 4.96 10.37
CA LYS A 112 4.30 6.07 11.21
C LYS A 112 5.40 6.88 10.52
N GLY A 113 6.39 6.18 9.93
CA GLY A 113 7.41 6.78 9.07
C GLY A 113 6.81 7.40 7.82
N PHE A 114 5.78 6.78 7.24
CA PHE A 114 5.09 7.32 6.08
C PHE A 114 4.45 8.69 6.36
N VAL A 115 3.75 8.84 7.47
CA VAL A 115 3.19 10.15 7.88
C VAL A 115 4.29 11.19 8.08
N LYS A 116 5.41 10.82 8.70
CA LYS A 116 6.58 11.71 8.84
C LYS A 116 7.13 12.15 7.48
N ASP A 117 7.24 11.24 6.53
CA ASP A 117 7.74 11.56 5.18
C ASP A 117 6.76 12.48 4.42
N LEU A 118 5.46 12.23 4.52
CA LEU A 118 4.43 13.11 3.94
C LEU A 118 4.51 14.54 4.49
N ASN A 119 4.88 14.71 5.75
CA ASN A 119 4.96 16.00 6.42
C ASN A 119 6.38 16.58 6.50
N LYS A 120 7.38 15.97 5.86
CA LYS A 120 8.81 16.39 5.98
C LYS A 120 9.11 17.84 5.62
N SER A 121 8.25 18.46 4.81
CA SER A 121 8.39 19.86 4.37
C SER A 121 7.38 20.80 5.02
N THR A 122 6.63 20.34 6.03
CA THR A 122 5.53 21.06 6.66
C THR A 122 5.83 21.20 8.16
N GLU A 123 5.40 22.29 8.76
CA GLU A 123 5.49 22.47 10.22
C GLU A 123 4.45 21.57 10.90
N VAL A 124 4.93 20.65 11.74
CA VAL A 124 4.11 19.70 12.48
C VAL A 124 3.80 20.20 13.89
N LEU A 125 2.60 19.93 14.39
CA LEU A 125 2.11 20.44 15.68
C LEU A 125 2.34 19.46 16.84
N HIS A 126 2.61 18.20 16.57
CA HIS A 126 2.88 17.14 17.56
C HIS A 126 3.57 15.94 16.90
N ASP A 127 4.02 14.99 17.70
CA ASP A 127 4.55 13.71 17.23
C ASP A 127 3.45 12.88 16.54
N VAL A 128 3.84 11.97 15.64
CA VAL A 128 2.89 11.07 14.96
C VAL A 128 2.19 10.18 16.00
N VAL A 129 0.88 10.24 16.02
CA VAL A 129 0.03 9.30 16.76
C VAL A 129 -0.18 8.06 15.90
N TYR A 130 -0.04 6.89 16.51
CA TYR A 130 -0.16 5.59 15.84
C TYR A 130 -0.94 4.63 16.72
N PHE A 131 -1.81 3.85 16.08
CA PHE A 131 -2.50 2.75 16.71
C PHE A 131 -2.74 1.58 15.75
N LYS A 132 -2.95 0.41 16.33
CA LYS A 132 -3.23 -0.82 15.60
C LYS A 132 -4.14 -1.70 16.43
N GLY A 133 -5.14 -2.30 15.80
CA GLY A 133 -6.05 -3.25 16.41
C GLY A 133 -6.60 -4.25 15.41
N GLU A 134 -7.32 -5.22 15.92
CA GLU A 134 -7.99 -6.24 15.09
C GLU A 134 -9.40 -6.48 15.60
N THR A 135 -10.35 -6.57 14.71
CA THR A 135 -11.73 -6.94 15.01
C THR A 135 -12.36 -7.65 13.81
N GLU A 136 -13.17 -8.68 14.07
CA GLU A 136 -13.83 -9.48 13.02
C GLU A 136 -12.86 -10.05 11.95
N GLY A 137 -11.60 -10.35 12.32
CA GLY A 137 -10.56 -10.83 11.40
C GLY A 137 -10.01 -9.75 10.46
N ILE A 138 -10.33 -8.48 10.70
CA ILE A 138 -9.82 -7.32 9.96
C ILE A 138 -8.81 -6.61 10.85
N THR A 139 -7.56 -6.54 10.40
CA THR A 139 -6.53 -5.72 11.06
C THR A 139 -6.65 -4.28 10.56
N VAL A 140 -6.69 -3.34 11.50
CA VAL A 140 -6.72 -1.90 11.22
C VAL A 140 -5.49 -1.26 11.82
N GLU A 141 -4.81 -0.47 11.03
CA GLU A 141 -3.63 0.28 11.43
C GLU A 141 -3.76 1.73 10.94
N ALA A 142 -3.56 2.68 11.81
CA ALA A 142 -3.63 4.09 11.44
C ALA A 142 -2.52 4.89 12.10
N ALA A 143 -2.03 5.89 11.37
CA ALA A 143 -1.11 6.89 11.87
C ALA A 143 -1.59 8.26 11.41
N PHE A 144 -1.48 9.27 12.27
CA PHE A 144 -1.86 10.64 11.91
C PHE A 144 -1.02 11.68 12.64
N GLN A 145 -0.98 12.87 12.06
CA GLN A 145 -0.29 14.03 12.60
C GLN A 145 -0.96 15.30 12.11
N TYR A 146 -1.09 16.29 12.95
CA TYR A 146 -1.56 17.62 12.54
C TYR A 146 -0.38 18.51 12.15
N THR A 147 -0.64 19.36 11.16
CA THR A 147 0.28 20.36 10.63
C THR A 147 -0.36 21.74 10.67
N ASN A 148 0.41 22.76 10.38
CA ASN A 148 -0.11 24.14 10.23
C ASN A 148 -0.82 24.42 8.90
N GLU A 149 -1.00 23.38 8.05
CA GLU A 149 -1.75 23.50 6.79
C GLU A 149 -3.26 23.57 7.03
N PHE A 150 -4.02 24.00 6.02
CA PHE A 150 -5.47 24.18 6.09
C PHE A 150 -6.27 23.16 5.26
N HIS A 151 -5.70 21.98 5.01
CA HIS A 151 -6.35 20.92 4.27
C HIS A 151 -6.09 19.56 4.92
N GLU A 152 -6.98 18.61 4.68
CA GLU A 152 -6.76 17.20 5.08
C GLU A 152 -6.03 16.44 3.97
N ASN A 153 -5.11 15.56 4.38
CA ASN A 153 -4.43 14.60 3.50
C ASN A 153 -4.54 13.21 4.13
N ILE A 154 -5.55 12.43 3.74
CA ILE A 154 -5.83 11.11 4.29
C ILE A 154 -5.68 10.06 3.21
N LEU A 155 -4.66 9.19 3.34
CA LEU A 155 -4.39 8.09 2.44
C LEU A 155 -5.00 6.80 2.98
N GLY A 156 -5.76 6.09 2.15
CA GLY A 156 -6.38 4.81 2.48
C GLY A 156 -5.75 3.65 1.72
N PHE A 157 -5.49 2.55 2.45
CA PHE A 157 -4.97 1.32 1.88
C PHE A 157 -5.77 0.12 2.34
N CYS A 158 -6.04 -0.81 1.43
CA CYS A 158 -6.58 -2.11 1.73
C CYS A 158 -5.71 -3.20 1.10
N ASN A 159 -5.15 -4.11 1.93
CA ASN A 159 -4.23 -5.16 1.49
C ASN A 159 -3.06 -4.59 0.64
N ASN A 160 -2.44 -3.51 1.11
CA ASN A 160 -1.34 -2.78 0.46
C ASN A 160 -1.70 -2.11 -0.88
N ILE A 161 -2.99 -2.00 -1.20
CA ILE A 161 -3.47 -1.32 -2.41
C ILE A 161 -3.95 0.06 -2.02
N PHE A 162 -3.41 1.09 -2.67
CA PHE A 162 -3.84 2.47 -2.49
C PHE A 162 -5.26 2.65 -3.04
N ASN A 163 -6.15 3.15 -2.19
CA ASN A 163 -7.52 3.46 -2.57
C ASN A 163 -7.66 4.97 -2.77
N ALA A 164 -7.34 5.44 -3.98
CA ALA A 164 -7.29 6.87 -4.31
C ALA A 164 -8.63 7.59 -4.09
N GLU A 165 -9.75 6.89 -4.24
CA GLU A 165 -11.09 7.39 -3.95
C GLU A 165 -11.57 7.05 -2.53
N GLY A 166 -10.67 6.55 -1.68
CA GLY A 166 -10.97 6.14 -0.31
C GLY A 166 -11.81 4.88 -0.24
N GLY A 167 -12.92 4.95 0.49
CA GLY A 167 -13.84 3.83 0.69
C GLY A 167 -14.35 3.76 2.11
N THR A 168 -15.01 2.66 2.42
CA THR A 168 -15.72 2.45 3.68
C THR A 168 -14.82 2.51 4.92
N HIS A 169 -13.56 2.05 4.83
CA HIS A 169 -12.58 2.15 5.92
C HIS A 169 -12.22 3.61 6.23
N ILE A 170 -12.04 4.46 5.22
CA ILE A 170 -11.79 5.89 5.42
C ILE A 170 -13.02 6.59 5.99
N THR A 171 -14.22 6.22 5.54
CA THR A 171 -15.47 6.75 6.09
C THR A 171 -15.60 6.38 7.57
N GLY A 172 -15.33 5.11 7.95
CA GLY A 172 -15.34 4.65 9.32
C GLY A 172 -14.36 5.44 10.21
N PHE A 173 -13.13 5.60 9.76
CA PHE A 173 -12.12 6.42 10.46
C PHE A 173 -12.59 7.86 10.66
N LYS A 174 -12.96 8.57 9.60
CA LYS A 174 -13.39 9.98 9.64
C LYS A 174 -14.58 10.21 10.58
N THR A 175 -15.56 9.32 10.54
CA THR A 175 -16.79 9.45 11.34
C THR A 175 -16.50 9.31 12.83
N VAL A 176 -15.82 8.23 13.20
CA VAL A 176 -15.54 7.97 14.63
C VAL A 176 -14.52 8.95 15.18
N PHE A 177 -13.49 9.28 14.41
CA PHE A 177 -12.52 10.30 14.82
C PHE A 177 -13.22 11.62 15.17
N THR A 178 -14.14 12.09 14.34
CA THR A 178 -14.94 13.30 14.61
C THR A 178 -15.76 13.15 15.88
N THR A 179 -16.38 11.98 16.11
CA THR A 179 -17.19 11.72 17.31
C THR A 179 -16.35 11.74 18.58
N VAL A 180 -15.20 11.08 18.58
CA VAL A 180 -14.29 11.03 19.73
C VAL A 180 -13.77 12.41 20.07
N ILE A 181 -13.30 13.18 19.09
CA ILE A 181 -12.81 14.56 19.34
C ILE A 181 -13.92 15.45 19.92
N ASN A 182 -15.15 15.36 19.46
CA ASN A 182 -16.25 16.13 20.03
C ASN A 182 -16.55 15.69 21.47
N ALA A 183 -16.48 14.40 21.78
CA ALA A 183 -16.67 13.91 23.15
C ALA A 183 -15.59 14.46 24.09
N TYR A 184 -14.33 14.37 23.72
CA TYR A 184 -13.23 14.94 24.50
C TYR A 184 -13.30 16.47 24.62
N ALA A 185 -13.69 17.18 23.56
CA ALA A 185 -13.85 18.63 23.62
C ALA A 185 -14.88 19.05 24.66
N ARG A 186 -15.95 18.25 24.84
CA ARG A 186 -16.96 18.46 25.91
C ARG A 186 -16.40 18.09 27.28
N GLU A 187 -15.76 16.96 27.41
CA GLU A 187 -15.14 16.51 28.67
C GLU A 187 -14.14 17.53 29.20
N LEU A 188 -13.31 18.08 28.31
CA LEU A 188 -12.33 19.12 28.62
C LEU A 188 -12.93 20.53 28.79
N GLY A 189 -14.25 20.70 28.59
CA GLY A 189 -14.93 21.99 28.69
C GLY A 189 -14.60 22.99 27.58
N ILE A 190 -14.00 22.53 26.49
CA ILE A 190 -13.76 23.33 25.26
C ILE A 190 -15.08 23.64 24.60
N LEU A 191 -15.96 22.63 24.48
CA LEU A 191 -17.36 22.78 24.07
C LEU A 191 -18.27 22.73 25.33
N LYS A 192 -19.15 23.71 25.47
CA LYS A 192 -20.21 23.76 26.49
C LYS A 192 -21.43 23.01 25.98
N ASP A 193 -22.36 22.66 26.90
CA ASP A 193 -23.61 21.92 26.56
C ASP A 193 -24.43 22.54 25.44
N LYS A 194 -24.40 23.87 25.31
CA LYS A 194 -25.14 24.64 24.30
C LYS A 194 -24.40 24.87 23.01
N ASP A 195 -23.09 24.51 22.94
CA ASP A 195 -22.29 24.74 21.77
C ASP A 195 -22.57 23.66 20.73
N ALA A 196 -22.52 24.03 19.44
CA ALA A 196 -22.56 23.06 18.35
C ALA A 196 -21.30 22.21 18.35
N ASN A 197 -21.41 20.97 17.91
CA ASN A 197 -20.25 20.11 17.68
C ASN A 197 -19.37 20.68 16.57
N PHE A 198 -18.08 20.43 16.66
CA PHE A 198 -17.17 20.60 15.52
C PHE A 198 -17.62 19.71 14.35
N THR A 199 -17.57 20.26 13.15
CA THR A 199 -17.80 19.48 11.94
C THR A 199 -16.62 18.55 11.65
N GLY A 200 -16.84 17.54 10.81
CA GLY A 200 -15.73 16.70 10.37
C GLY A 200 -14.62 17.49 9.66
N ALA A 201 -14.96 18.53 8.91
CA ALA A 201 -13.99 19.41 8.28
C ALA A 201 -13.14 20.18 9.31
N ASP A 202 -13.78 20.72 10.36
CA ASP A 202 -13.07 21.41 11.44
C ASP A 202 -12.07 20.48 12.13
N VAL A 203 -12.51 19.26 12.47
CA VAL A 203 -11.70 18.28 13.18
C VAL A 203 -10.50 17.79 12.35
N ARG A 204 -10.66 17.65 11.05
CA ARG A 204 -9.60 17.13 10.18
C ARG A 204 -8.79 18.20 9.45
N ASN A 205 -9.04 19.46 9.72
CA ASN A 205 -8.27 20.56 9.15
C ASN A 205 -6.81 20.48 9.60
N GLY A 206 -5.89 20.44 8.65
CA GLY A 206 -4.45 20.27 8.91
C GLY A 206 -4.00 18.83 9.22
N MET A 207 -4.88 17.84 9.11
CA MET A 207 -4.54 16.44 9.38
C MET A 207 -3.89 15.75 8.18
N THR A 208 -2.74 15.14 8.40
CA THR A 208 -2.18 14.08 7.55
C THR A 208 -2.38 12.73 8.24
N ALA A 209 -2.98 11.76 7.54
CA ALA A 209 -3.21 10.42 8.07
C ALA A 209 -2.98 9.34 7.02
N VAL A 210 -2.53 8.18 7.48
CA VAL A 210 -2.47 6.94 6.71
C VAL A 210 -3.31 5.90 7.44
N VAL A 211 -4.31 5.33 6.77
CA VAL A 211 -5.18 4.28 7.29
C VAL A 211 -4.99 3.04 6.42
N SER A 212 -4.46 1.98 6.99
CA SER A 212 -4.18 0.72 6.30
C SER A 212 -4.96 -0.41 6.96
N ILE A 213 -5.70 -1.18 6.18
CA ILE A 213 -6.39 -2.36 6.66
C ILE A 213 -5.93 -3.62 5.95
N LYS A 214 -5.96 -4.74 6.67
CA LYS A 214 -5.84 -6.08 6.10
C LYS A 214 -7.19 -6.75 6.21
N HIS A 215 -7.80 -7.06 5.06
CA HIS A 215 -9.14 -7.62 4.95
C HIS A 215 -9.08 -9.00 4.27
N PRO A 216 -9.72 -10.04 4.82
CA PRO A 216 -9.65 -11.38 4.26
C PRO A 216 -10.36 -11.51 2.90
N ASP A 217 -11.41 -10.72 2.68
CA ASP A 217 -12.20 -10.74 1.44
C ASP A 217 -12.60 -9.32 1.00
N PRO A 218 -11.65 -8.50 0.49
CA PRO A 218 -11.93 -7.12 0.12
C PRO A 218 -12.75 -7.02 -1.16
N ARG A 219 -13.78 -6.16 -1.14
CA ARG A 219 -14.57 -5.79 -2.31
C ARG A 219 -14.32 -4.34 -2.67
N PHE A 220 -14.18 -4.09 -3.95
CA PHE A 220 -13.95 -2.77 -4.51
C PHE A 220 -15.04 -2.43 -5.53
N GLU A 221 -15.33 -1.14 -5.72
CA GLU A 221 -16.30 -0.70 -6.73
C GLU A 221 -15.88 -1.02 -8.17
N GLY A 222 -14.58 -1.26 -8.42
CA GLY A 222 -14.06 -1.60 -9.74
C GLY A 222 -12.74 -2.34 -9.72
N GLN A 223 -12.30 -2.82 -10.89
CA GLN A 223 -11.06 -3.58 -11.05
C GLN A 223 -9.80 -2.76 -10.75
N THR A 224 -9.85 -1.45 -10.87
CA THR A 224 -8.76 -0.53 -10.51
C THR A 224 -8.54 -0.44 -8.99
N LYS A 225 -9.50 -0.94 -8.19
CA LYS A 225 -9.45 -1.01 -6.72
C LYS A 225 -9.26 0.34 -6.04
N THR A 226 -9.70 1.41 -6.69
CA THR A 226 -9.57 2.77 -6.19
C THR A 226 -10.47 3.09 -5.01
N LYS A 227 -11.56 2.32 -4.82
CA LYS A 227 -12.53 2.53 -3.74
C LYS A 227 -12.97 1.22 -3.11
N LEU A 228 -12.78 1.10 -1.79
CA LEU A 228 -13.24 -0.05 -1.02
C LEU A 228 -14.73 0.07 -0.67
N ASP A 229 -15.49 -1.04 -0.80
CA ASP A 229 -16.95 -1.06 -0.61
C ASP A 229 -17.45 -1.97 0.53
N ASN A 230 -16.57 -2.57 1.31
CA ASN A 230 -16.94 -3.47 2.41
C ASN A 230 -17.56 -2.71 3.59
N GLN A 231 -18.78 -3.04 4.02
CA GLN A 231 -19.42 -2.42 5.20
C GLN A 231 -18.77 -2.87 6.52
N ASP A 232 -18.26 -4.09 6.59
CA ASP A 232 -17.50 -4.60 7.74
C ASP A 232 -16.17 -3.84 7.92
N ALA A 233 -15.51 -3.43 6.84
CA ALA A 233 -14.32 -2.57 6.91
C ALA A 233 -14.62 -1.22 7.58
N SER A 234 -15.78 -0.62 7.30
CA SER A 234 -16.21 0.61 7.97
C SER A 234 -16.39 0.40 9.49
N ARG A 235 -17.08 -0.68 9.87
CA ARG A 235 -17.31 -1.01 11.29
C ARG A 235 -16.01 -1.32 12.02
N ALA A 236 -15.14 -2.13 11.41
CA ALA A 236 -13.86 -2.51 11.99
C ALA A 236 -12.97 -1.29 12.22
N THR A 237 -12.84 -0.43 11.21
CA THR A 237 -12.04 0.80 11.33
C THR A 237 -12.63 1.75 12.36
N ALA A 238 -13.95 1.93 12.37
CA ALA A 238 -14.62 2.75 13.37
C ALA A 238 -14.38 2.23 14.79
N LYS A 239 -14.55 0.91 15.00
CA LYS A 239 -14.34 0.28 16.31
C LYS A 239 -12.91 0.45 16.80
N VAL A 240 -11.92 0.04 16.01
CA VAL A 240 -10.51 0.13 16.41
C VAL A 240 -10.09 1.59 16.64
N THR A 241 -10.52 2.52 15.78
CA THR A 241 -10.26 3.95 15.97
C THR A 241 -10.86 4.48 17.28
N GLY A 242 -12.09 4.09 17.58
CA GLY A 242 -12.77 4.55 18.82
C GLY A 242 -12.23 3.93 20.10
N ASP A 243 -11.66 2.72 20.02
CA ASP A 243 -11.11 2.02 21.18
C ASP A 243 -9.67 2.51 21.50
N GLU A 244 -8.92 3.03 20.50
CA GLU A 244 -7.49 3.33 20.60
C GLU A 244 -7.17 4.85 20.71
N ILE A 245 -8.12 5.73 20.39
CA ILE A 245 -8.00 7.18 20.55
C ILE A 245 -8.76 7.63 21.78
#